data_584bc2f585b697420a094f7c67889124
#
_entry.id   584bc2f585b697420a094f7c67889124
#
_cell.length_a   1.000
_cell.length_b   1.000
_cell.length_c   1.000
_cell.angle_alpha   90.00
_cell.angle_beta   90.00
_cell.angle_gamma   90.00
#
_symmetry.space_group_name_H-M   'P 1'
#
loop_
_entity.id
_entity.type
_entity.pdbx_description
1 polymer ?
#
loop_
_entity_poly.entity_id
_entity_poly.type
_entity_poly.pdbx_seq_one_letter_code
_entity_poly.pdbx_strand_id
1 'polypeptide(L)'
;MHLRRTGPAFGRGLALTLLLCAGMAGQANAVPSFARQTGQECIACHVSFPELTPYGRYFKLTGYTIGKAPLTKEGFNFVPLAVMAQASVTNTRNNNTTDPDTGDTVPVNQRNNDLVFTGASVFLASKVTDYFGGFVQWTYDNLASNADGHLVGHSGIDNADFRLVGRYSGADAEIPELIYGMTLNNNPTAQDPWNSTPAFGFPYTSSPLASTPAAATQIDGGLGQQVAGLGGYVWWKKMVYAELSVYHTANNGFAFLRSGQDTHTDGGVAAIQDWNNPYWRFALSHEWGANSAMIGTYGMIVNRYPSNLDTSTATDRYRDVAVDAQYQYITDPHTFTAQATYIDERQSYNASYAAVQDTGAGIGAGPTPDNPTDTLKTFKLKGTYYYDRKYGATVAYFSTTGSADAGLYGMDADGNARTPNSNGYIVELDYLPIQNVRLMLQYTAYNKFNGAKNNYDGSGRNANDNNTLFLNAWVAF
;
A
#
# COMPACT_ATOMS: atom_id res chain seq x y z
N MET A 1 -10.64 46.29 -4.40
CA MET A 1 -10.79 45.53 -5.65
C MET A 1 -9.40 45.16 -6.15
N HIS A 2 -8.82 44.09 -5.63
CA HIS A 2 -7.51 43.57 -6.07
C HIS A 2 -7.74 42.20 -6.72
N LEU A 3 -7.72 42.19 -8.04
CA LEU A 3 -7.68 40.97 -8.85
C LEU A 3 -6.32 40.28 -8.61
N ARG A 4 -6.30 39.23 -7.78
CA ARG A 4 -5.17 38.29 -7.75
C ARG A 4 -5.23 37.44 -9.03
N ARG A 5 -4.28 37.68 -9.92
CA ARG A 5 -3.99 36.83 -11.07
C ARG A 5 -3.50 35.47 -10.58
N THR A 6 -4.36 34.48 -10.62
CA THR A 6 -4.01 33.06 -10.44
C THR A 6 -3.55 32.50 -11.79
N GLY A 7 -2.27 32.48 -12.03
CA GLY A 7 -1.57 31.77 -13.11
C GLY A 7 -0.07 31.95 -12.89
N PRO A 8 0.74 31.06 -13.14
CA PRO A 8 0.86 29.68 -13.55
C PRO A 8 1.75 28.84 -12.59
N ALA A 9 1.26 28.46 -11.41
CA ALA A 9 2.03 27.60 -10.48
C ALA A 9 2.23 26.20 -11.10
N PHE A 10 1.23 25.68 -11.80
CA PHE A 10 1.30 24.37 -12.45
C PHE A 10 2.39 24.28 -13.53
N GLY A 11 2.52 25.30 -14.35
CA GLY A 11 3.57 25.37 -15.39
C GLY A 11 5.00 25.51 -14.80
N ARG A 12 5.14 26.19 -13.67
CA ARG A 12 6.43 26.33 -12.98
C ARG A 12 6.85 25.05 -12.26
N GLY A 13 5.91 24.32 -11.64
CA GLY A 13 6.16 23.01 -11.04
C GLY A 13 6.61 22.00 -12.08
N LEU A 14 5.90 21.92 -13.20
CA LEU A 14 6.26 21.02 -14.32
C LEU A 14 7.64 21.35 -14.90
N ALA A 15 7.96 22.65 -15.09
CA ALA A 15 9.25 23.07 -15.62
C ALA A 15 10.41 22.77 -14.65
N LEU A 16 10.19 22.92 -13.33
CA LEU A 16 11.20 22.62 -12.32
C LEU A 16 11.44 21.10 -12.18
N THR A 17 10.38 20.29 -12.26
CA THR A 17 10.48 18.83 -12.28
C THR A 17 11.23 18.34 -13.51
N LEU A 18 10.94 18.90 -14.69
CA LEU A 18 11.66 18.61 -15.94
C LEU A 18 13.13 19.05 -15.89
N LEU A 19 13.44 20.18 -15.26
CA LEU A 19 14.82 20.67 -15.08
C LEU A 19 15.61 19.80 -14.08
N LEU A 20 14.99 19.35 -13.00
CA LEU A 20 15.60 18.41 -12.05
C LEU A 20 15.88 17.06 -12.72
N CYS A 21 14.96 16.55 -13.54
CA CYS A 21 15.16 15.34 -14.32
C CYS A 21 16.24 15.49 -15.40
N ALA A 22 16.34 16.64 -16.07
CA ALA A 22 17.37 16.93 -17.07
C ALA A 22 18.80 17.05 -16.46
N GLY A 23 18.89 17.56 -15.22
CA GLY A 23 20.17 17.64 -14.49
C GLY A 23 20.71 16.29 -14.03
N MET A 24 19.88 15.24 -13.97
CA MET A 24 20.27 13.87 -13.59
C MET A 24 20.64 12.97 -14.78
N ALA A 25 20.63 13.50 -16.01
CA ALA A 25 20.97 12.75 -17.23
C ALA A 25 22.48 12.41 -17.39
N GLY A 26 23.33 12.73 -16.43
CA GLY A 26 24.66 12.13 -16.31
C GLY A 26 24.51 10.64 -15.96
N GLN A 27 25.26 9.77 -16.61
CA GLN A 27 25.23 8.30 -16.41
C GLN A 27 25.26 7.92 -14.92
N ALA A 28 24.11 7.94 -14.28
CA ALA A 28 23.92 7.39 -12.95
C ALA A 28 23.87 5.86 -13.10
N ASN A 29 25.03 5.21 -13.07
CA ASN A 29 25.16 3.76 -12.86
C ASN A 29 24.75 3.40 -11.41
N ALA A 30 23.77 4.06 -10.87
CA ALA A 30 23.23 3.76 -9.56
C ALA A 30 22.20 2.65 -9.71
N VAL A 31 22.64 1.43 -9.49
CA VAL A 31 21.82 0.22 -9.61
C VAL A 31 21.31 -0.14 -8.23
N PRO A 32 19.98 -0.29 -8.01
CA PRO A 32 19.39 -0.74 -6.74
C PRO A 32 20.06 -2.01 -6.20
N SER A 33 20.02 -2.23 -4.88
CA SER A 33 20.75 -3.28 -4.20
C SER A 33 20.57 -4.68 -4.84
N PHE A 34 19.32 -5.05 -5.13
CA PHE A 34 19.03 -6.36 -5.74
C PHE A 34 19.55 -6.50 -7.18
N ALA A 35 19.64 -5.41 -7.93
CA ALA A 35 20.24 -5.43 -9.25
C ALA A 35 21.78 -5.62 -9.16
N ARG A 36 22.45 -4.97 -8.19
CA ARG A 36 23.88 -5.23 -7.90
C ARG A 36 24.11 -6.67 -7.43
N GLN A 37 23.21 -7.21 -6.61
CA GLN A 37 23.27 -8.59 -6.13
C GLN A 37 23.17 -9.61 -7.26
N THR A 38 22.21 -9.41 -8.18
CA THR A 38 21.87 -10.39 -9.23
C THR A 38 22.62 -10.16 -10.53
N GLY A 39 23.14 -8.95 -10.76
CA GLY A 39 23.66 -8.51 -12.04
C GLY A 39 22.57 -8.29 -13.10
N GLN A 40 21.30 -8.24 -12.70
CA GLN A 40 20.16 -8.06 -13.58
C GLN A 40 19.68 -6.61 -13.56
N GLU A 41 19.14 -6.14 -14.67
CA GLU A 41 18.48 -4.84 -14.74
C GLU A 41 17.13 -4.82 -14.01
N CYS A 42 16.64 -3.64 -13.61
CA CYS A 42 15.36 -3.48 -12.89
C CYS A 42 14.18 -4.12 -13.63
N ILE A 43 14.16 -4.03 -14.96
CA ILE A 43 13.14 -4.60 -15.84
C ILE A 43 13.10 -6.13 -15.88
N ALA A 44 14.15 -6.81 -15.40
CA ALA A 44 14.10 -8.26 -15.26
C ALA A 44 13.12 -8.68 -14.15
N CYS A 45 13.04 -7.87 -13.08
CA CYS A 45 12.20 -8.16 -11.91
C CYS A 45 10.89 -7.37 -11.90
N HIS A 46 10.85 -6.19 -12.52
CA HIS A 46 9.69 -5.29 -12.47
C HIS A 46 9.15 -4.96 -13.87
N VAL A 47 7.84 -4.98 -14.00
CA VAL A 47 7.13 -4.35 -15.14
C VAL A 47 7.21 -2.83 -14.98
N SER A 48 6.83 -2.36 -13.80
CA SER A 48 7.10 -1.03 -13.23
C SER A 48 7.10 -1.20 -11.71
N PHE A 49 7.74 -0.30 -10.96
CA PHE A 49 7.76 -0.43 -9.49
C PHE A 49 6.35 -0.26 -8.89
N PRO A 50 5.89 -1.14 -7.98
CA PRO A 50 6.48 -2.40 -7.47
C PRO A 50 5.96 -3.67 -8.16
N GLU A 51 5.36 -3.58 -9.36
CA GLU A 51 4.79 -4.70 -10.10
C GLU A 51 5.87 -5.69 -10.56
N LEU A 52 5.69 -6.99 -10.24
CA LEU A 52 6.71 -8.02 -10.47
C LEU A 52 6.45 -8.81 -11.76
N THR A 53 7.54 -9.08 -12.50
CA THR A 53 7.61 -10.10 -13.56
C THR A 53 7.63 -11.51 -12.94
N PRO A 54 7.50 -12.59 -13.74
CA PRO A 54 7.73 -13.96 -13.27
C PRO A 54 9.08 -14.15 -12.59
N TYR A 55 10.15 -13.55 -13.12
CA TYR A 55 11.49 -13.63 -12.51
C TYR A 55 11.54 -12.87 -11.17
N GLY A 56 10.92 -11.70 -11.07
CA GLY A 56 10.82 -10.95 -9.81
C GLY A 56 10.07 -11.73 -8.72
N ARG A 57 8.98 -12.43 -9.11
CA ARG A 57 8.25 -13.33 -8.20
C ARG A 57 9.12 -14.49 -7.71
N TYR A 58 9.85 -15.13 -8.64
CA TYR A 58 10.77 -16.21 -8.29
C TYR A 58 11.86 -15.73 -7.35
N PHE A 59 12.45 -14.55 -7.58
CA PHE A 59 13.44 -13.94 -6.71
C PHE A 59 12.90 -13.71 -5.29
N LYS A 60 11.67 -13.21 -5.16
CA LYS A 60 10.98 -13.03 -3.88
C LYS A 60 10.69 -14.37 -3.18
N LEU A 61 10.18 -15.36 -3.92
CA LEU A 61 9.90 -16.71 -3.43
C LEU A 61 11.15 -17.42 -2.89
N THR A 62 12.29 -17.20 -3.51
CA THR A 62 13.58 -17.74 -3.07
C THR A 62 14.22 -16.95 -1.94
N GLY A 63 13.46 -16.10 -1.24
CA GLY A 63 13.90 -15.35 -0.06
C GLY A 63 14.99 -14.33 -0.39
N TYR A 64 14.97 -13.74 -1.59
CA TYR A 64 15.94 -12.74 -2.06
C TYR A 64 17.39 -13.27 -2.12
N THR A 65 17.59 -14.59 -2.19
CA THR A 65 18.90 -15.23 -2.01
C THR A 65 19.63 -15.54 -3.32
N ILE A 66 19.04 -15.25 -4.50
CA ILE A 66 19.68 -15.42 -5.80
C ILE A 66 20.79 -14.35 -5.98
N GLY A 67 21.92 -14.75 -6.54
CA GLY A 67 23.04 -13.85 -6.83
C GLY A 67 24.12 -13.83 -5.76
N LYS A 68 24.95 -12.77 -5.76
CA LYS A 68 26.11 -12.62 -4.90
C LYS A 68 25.72 -12.12 -3.51
N ALA A 69 26.44 -12.54 -2.47
CA ALA A 69 26.33 -11.91 -1.16
C ALA A 69 27.05 -10.54 -1.14
N PRO A 70 26.59 -9.54 -0.38
CA PRO A 70 27.26 -8.25 -0.28
C PRO A 70 28.63 -8.35 0.39
N LEU A 71 28.77 -9.29 1.34
CA LEU A 71 30.02 -9.54 2.08
C LEU A 71 30.42 -11.01 1.91
N THR A 72 31.66 -11.24 1.59
CA THR A 72 32.31 -12.57 1.50
C THR A 72 33.56 -12.62 2.37
N LYS A 73 34.18 -13.78 2.46
CA LYS A 73 35.52 -13.91 3.14
C LYS A 73 36.61 -13.08 2.47
N GLU A 74 36.41 -12.73 1.20
CA GLU A 74 37.36 -11.95 0.38
C GLU A 74 37.10 -10.43 0.49
N GLY A 75 35.99 -10.00 1.11
CA GLY A 75 35.65 -8.60 1.29
C GLY A 75 34.24 -8.24 0.79
N PHE A 76 34.02 -6.93 0.59
CA PHE A 76 32.75 -6.41 0.08
C PHE A 76 32.62 -6.59 -1.43
N ASN A 77 31.54 -7.20 -1.89
CA ASN A 77 31.17 -7.27 -3.31
C ASN A 77 30.35 -6.03 -3.74
N PHE A 78 29.46 -5.55 -2.88
CA PHE A 78 28.62 -4.36 -3.12
C PHE A 78 28.02 -3.86 -1.82
N VAL A 79 27.54 -2.60 -1.82
CA VAL A 79 26.79 -2.04 -0.71
C VAL A 79 25.31 -2.44 -0.82
N PRO A 80 24.71 -3.11 0.18
CA PRO A 80 23.34 -3.62 0.13
C PRO A 80 22.27 -2.52 0.41
N LEU A 81 22.51 -1.31 -0.07
CA LEU A 81 21.62 -0.17 0.08
C LEU A 81 21.03 0.25 -1.26
N ALA A 82 19.79 0.66 -1.26
CA ALA A 82 19.16 1.39 -2.35
C ALA A 82 18.44 2.62 -1.77
N VAL A 83 18.26 3.64 -2.58
CA VAL A 83 17.58 4.88 -2.19
C VAL A 83 16.45 5.14 -3.17
N MET A 84 15.33 5.64 -2.68
CA MET A 84 14.19 6.09 -3.46
C MET A 84 13.80 7.49 -2.99
N ALA A 85 13.41 8.35 -3.91
CA ALA A 85 12.86 9.67 -3.58
C ALA A 85 11.68 9.98 -4.50
N GLN A 86 10.71 10.71 -3.95
CA GLN A 86 9.51 11.13 -4.68
C GLN A 86 9.20 12.59 -4.41
N ALA A 87 8.76 13.29 -5.48
CA ALA A 87 8.21 14.63 -5.39
C ALA A 87 6.94 14.71 -6.24
N SER A 88 5.95 15.45 -5.76
CA SER A 88 4.65 15.47 -6.41
C SER A 88 3.92 16.81 -6.36
N VAL A 89 2.94 16.94 -7.23
CA VAL A 89 1.95 18.02 -7.21
C VAL A 89 0.56 17.38 -7.21
N THR A 90 -0.28 17.80 -6.27
CA THR A 90 -1.67 17.35 -6.16
C THR A 90 -2.60 18.52 -6.47
N ASN A 91 -3.56 18.32 -7.38
CA ASN A 91 -4.64 19.24 -7.63
C ASN A 91 -5.98 18.55 -7.37
N THR A 92 -6.66 18.94 -6.31
CA THR A 92 -8.03 18.51 -5.99
C THR A 92 -9.01 19.48 -6.63
N ARG A 93 -10.03 18.97 -7.32
CA ARG A 93 -11.00 19.74 -8.12
C ARG A 93 -11.67 20.86 -7.32
N ASN A 94 -12.16 20.55 -6.11
CA ASN A 94 -12.65 21.55 -5.17
C ASN A 94 -11.95 21.35 -3.83
N ASN A 95 -11.02 22.25 -3.52
CA ASN A 95 -10.20 22.16 -2.30
C ASN A 95 -10.82 22.89 -1.12
N ASN A 96 -12.10 23.27 -1.16
CA ASN A 96 -12.76 23.99 -0.09
C ASN A 96 -13.80 23.12 0.61
N THR A 97 -13.92 23.29 1.92
CA THR A 97 -14.99 22.74 2.75
C THR A 97 -15.48 23.82 3.71
N THR A 98 -16.64 23.60 4.35
CA THR A 98 -17.14 24.47 5.40
C THR A 98 -16.74 23.91 6.75
N ASP A 99 -16.09 24.70 7.56
CA ASP A 99 -15.78 24.36 8.94
C ASP A 99 -17.09 24.26 9.74
N PRO A 100 -17.39 23.11 10.35
CA PRO A 100 -18.67 22.90 11.03
C PRO A 100 -18.85 23.78 12.28
N ASP A 101 -17.75 24.23 12.91
CA ASP A 101 -17.81 25.01 14.15
C ASP A 101 -17.93 26.50 13.88
N THR A 102 -17.25 27.03 12.87
CA THR A 102 -17.22 28.46 12.55
C THR A 102 -18.09 28.84 11.37
N GLY A 103 -18.45 27.90 10.51
CA GLY A 103 -19.13 28.16 9.23
C GLY A 103 -18.23 28.76 8.15
N ASP A 104 -16.93 28.91 8.41
CA ASP A 104 -15.99 29.49 7.48
C ASP A 104 -15.60 28.49 6.37
N THR A 105 -15.26 29.05 5.21
CA THR A 105 -14.69 28.25 4.11
C THR A 105 -13.20 28.06 4.35
N VAL A 106 -12.79 26.81 4.54
CA VAL A 106 -11.39 26.40 4.77
C VAL A 106 -10.90 25.44 3.70
N PRO A 107 -9.59 25.42 3.38
CA PRO A 107 -9.06 24.45 2.43
C PRO A 107 -9.03 23.05 3.04
N VAL A 108 -9.45 22.03 2.28
CA VAL A 108 -9.31 20.61 2.64
C VAL A 108 -7.85 20.21 2.72
N ASN A 109 -7.04 20.73 1.80
CA ASN A 109 -5.60 20.55 1.77
C ASN A 109 -4.90 21.88 1.54
N GLN A 110 -4.14 22.33 2.53
CA GLN A 110 -3.42 23.62 2.48
C GLN A 110 -2.31 23.65 1.41
N ARG A 111 -1.83 22.50 0.96
CA ARG A 111 -0.75 22.33 -0.03
C ARG A 111 -1.25 21.95 -1.42
N ASN A 112 -2.51 22.21 -1.71
CA ASN A 112 -3.08 21.96 -3.02
C ASN A 112 -2.38 22.80 -4.08
N ASN A 113 -1.91 22.17 -5.17
CA ASN A 113 -1.08 22.75 -6.25
C ASN A 113 0.38 23.09 -5.87
N ASP A 114 0.82 22.78 -4.68
CA ASP A 114 2.22 22.97 -4.32
C ASP A 114 3.07 21.79 -4.80
N LEU A 115 4.34 22.06 -5.11
CA LEU A 115 5.35 21.02 -5.26
C LEU A 115 5.74 20.53 -3.87
N VAL A 116 5.51 19.24 -3.65
CA VAL A 116 5.70 18.59 -2.36
C VAL A 116 6.78 17.52 -2.48
N PHE A 117 7.72 17.51 -1.53
CA PHE A 117 8.57 16.36 -1.33
C PHE A 117 7.74 15.25 -0.67
N THR A 118 7.38 14.24 -1.45
CA THR A 118 6.46 13.18 -1.02
C THR A 118 7.13 12.22 -0.04
N GLY A 119 8.43 11.99 -0.20
CA GLY A 119 9.22 11.19 0.71
C GLY A 119 10.51 10.68 0.10
N ALA A 120 11.40 10.20 0.97
CA ALA A 120 12.59 9.44 0.58
C ALA A 120 12.69 8.18 1.40
N SER A 121 13.10 7.10 0.76
CA SER A 121 13.31 5.82 1.42
C SER A 121 14.73 5.32 1.22
N VAL A 122 15.27 4.70 2.27
CA VAL A 122 16.50 3.91 2.22
C VAL A 122 16.11 2.44 2.41
N PHE A 123 16.59 1.60 1.51
CA PHE A 123 16.38 0.16 1.59
C PHE A 123 17.70 -0.51 1.98
N LEU A 124 17.66 -1.28 3.06
CA LEU A 124 18.66 -2.30 3.33
C LEU A 124 18.09 -3.62 2.78
N ALA A 125 18.64 -4.08 1.67
CA ALA A 125 18.04 -5.16 0.91
C ALA A 125 19.10 -6.07 0.31
N SER A 126 19.15 -7.34 0.73
CA SER A 126 20.13 -8.30 0.26
C SER A 126 19.85 -9.74 0.68
N LYS A 127 20.58 -10.64 0.00
CA LYS A 127 20.95 -11.95 0.51
C LYS A 127 21.95 -11.81 1.67
N VAL A 128 21.69 -12.51 2.77
CA VAL A 128 22.63 -12.60 3.90
C VAL A 128 23.39 -13.95 3.85
N THR A 129 22.65 -15.03 3.57
CA THR A 129 23.20 -16.37 3.33
C THR A 129 22.52 -17.00 2.12
N ASP A 130 22.87 -18.21 1.74
CA ASP A 130 22.19 -18.96 0.66
C ASP A 130 20.74 -19.33 1.02
N TYR A 131 20.39 -19.23 2.29
CA TYR A 131 19.08 -19.60 2.84
C TYR A 131 18.32 -18.43 3.48
N PHE A 132 18.98 -17.28 3.68
CA PHE A 132 18.39 -16.15 4.37
C PHE A 132 18.66 -14.83 3.64
N GLY A 133 17.62 -14.07 3.40
CA GLY A 133 17.65 -12.72 2.83
C GLY A 133 16.42 -11.92 3.20
N GLY A 134 16.37 -10.69 2.74
CA GLY A 134 15.24 -9.82 3.02
C GLY A 134 15.48 -8.38 2.61
N PHE A 135 14.51 -7.56 2.93
CA PHE A 135 14.65 -6.11 2.85
C PHE A 135 13.96 -5.42 4.01
N VAL A 136 14.45 -4.22 4.32
CA VAL A 136 13.83 -3.25 5.21
C VAL A 136 13.82 -1.92 4.46
N GLN A 137 12.66 -1.30 4.38
CA GLN A 137 12.45 0.05 3.88
C GLN A 137 12.29 0.99 5.06
N TRP A 138 13.13 2.02 5.16
CA TRP A 138 12.97 3.13 6.08
C TRP A 138 12.63 4.38 5.29
N THR A 139 11.52 5.02 5.62
CA THR A 139 10.97 6.15 4.86
C THR A 139 10.93 7.40 5.73
N TYR A 140 11.31 8.52 5.16
CA TYR A 140 11.13 9.88 5.69
C TYR A 140 10.16 10.64 4.81
N ASP A 141 9.23 11.36 5.41
CA ASP A 141 8.37 12.34 4.76
C ASP A 141 8.22 13.61 5.63
N ASN A 142 7.59 14.65 5.09
CA ASN A 142 7.25 15.89 5.80
C ASN A 142 5.82 16.34 5.48
N LEU A 143 4.92 15.37 5.38
CA LEU A 143 3.53 15.61 4.96
C LEU A 143 2.63 15.99 6.12
N ALA A 144 2.95 15.53 7.33
CA ALA A 144 2.20 15.86 8.54
C ALA A 144 2.44 17.31 8.99
N SER A 145 1.44 17.86 9.67
CA SER A 145 1.57 19.16 10.37
C SER A 145 1.32 18.96 11.87
N ASN A 146 2.00 19.73 12.69
CA ASN A 146 1.71 19.83 14.12
C ASN A 146 0.43 20.66 14.36
N ALA A 147 0.02 20.78 15.64
CA ALA A 147 -1.16 21.53 16.03
C ALA A 147 -1.13 23.02 15.62
N ASP A 148 0.07 23.60 15.45
CA ASP A 148 0.27 24.98 15.02
C ASP A 148 0.31 25.13 13.49
N GLY A 149 0.10 24.03 12.72
CA GLY A 149 0.12 24.03 11.26
C GLY A 149 1.53 23.99 10.65
N HIS A 150 2.58 23.83 11.45
CA HIS A 150 3.94 23.68 10.94
C HIS A 150 4.18 22.25 10.45
N LEU A 151 4.82 22.12 9.28
CA LEU A 151 5.22 20.81 8.74
C LEU A 151 6.25 20.16 9.67
N VAL A 152 6.02 18.89 9.98
CA VAL A 152 6.92 18.07 10.78
C VAL A 152 7.42 16.90 9.96
N GLY A 153 8.74 16.65 10.04
CA GLY A 153 9.33 15.47 9.45
C GLY A 153 9.00 14.24 10.28
N HIS A 154 8.59 13.20 9.61
CA HIS A 154 8.35 11.88 10.20
C HIS A 154 9.26 10.85 9.53
N SER A 155 9.76 9.89 10.28
CA SER A 155 10.50 8.79 9.71
C SER A 155 10.26 7.50 10.49
N GLY A 156 10.17 6.40 9.77
CA GLY A 156 9.93 5.09 10.35
C GLY A 156 10.20 3.96 9.39
N ILE A 157 10.11 2.74 9.90
CA ILE A 157 10.11 1.55 9.07
C ILE A 157 8.81 1.51 8.28
N ASP A 158 8.93 1.38 6.96
CA ASP A 158 7.81 1.14 6.06
C ASP A 158 7.63 -0.38 5.89
N ASN A 159 7.93 -0.98 4.75
CA ASN A 159 7.81 -2.41 4.59
C ASN A 159 9.09 -3.16 4.96
N ALA A 160 8.94 -4.25 5.70
CA ALA A 160 10.01 -5.19 6.01
C ALA A 160 9.56 -6.63 5.73
N ASP A 161 10.40 -7.41 5.06
CA ASP A 161 10.16 -8.83 4.78
C ASP A 161 11.49 -9.59 4.84
N PHE A 162 11.61 -10.49 5.82
CA PHE A 162 12.75 -11.37 6.02
C PHE A 162 12.34 -12.80 5.74
N ARG A 163 13.17 -13.55 5.01
CA ARG A 163 12.85 -14.92 4.64
C ARG A 163 14.01 -15.89 4.91
N LEU A 164 13.64 -16.99 5.55
CA LEU A 164 14.48 -18.20 5.61
C LEU A 164 13.90 -19.21 4.62
N VAL A 165 14.70 -19.68 3.65
CA VAL A 165 14.19 -20.46 2.53
C VAL A 165 14.99 -21.76 2.35
N GLY A 166 14.27 -22.85 2.07
CA GLY A 166 14.81 -24.11 1.58
C GLY A 166 14.30 -24.40 0.17
N ARG A 167 15.08 -25.18 -0.58
CA ARG A 167 14.78 -25.59 -1.96
C ARG A 167 15.05 -27.05 -2.14
N TYR A 168 14.16 -27.73 -2.87
CA TYR A 168 14.36 -29.09 -3.30
C TYR A 168 14.24 -29.16 -4.83
N SER A 169 15.26 -29.71 -5.49
CA SER A 169 15.28 -29.95 -6.93
C SER A 169 15.33 -31.45 -7.17
N GLY A 170 14.54 -31.94 -8.12
CA GLY A 170 14.74 -33.27 -8.68
C GLY A 170 16.09 -33.38 -9.38
N ALA A 171 16.53 -34.60 -9.69
CA ALA A 171 17.88 -34.89 -10.19
C ALA A 171 18.24 -34.10 -11.47
N ASP A 172 17.26 -33.78 -12.33
CA ASP A 172 17.45 -33.11 -13.62
C ASP A 172 16.75 -31.74 -13.71
N ALA A 173 16.33 -31.15 -12.58
CA ALA A 173 15.54 -29.91 -12.59
C ALA A 173 16.46 -28.67 -12.52
N GLU A 174 16.44 -27.82 -13.56
CA GLU A 174 17.10 -26.53 -13.58
C GLU A 174 16.50 -25.54 -12.55
N ILE A 175 15.21 -25.72 -12.21
CA ILE A 175 14.47 -24.89 -11.25
C ILE A 175 13.92 -25.79 -10.16
N PRO A 176 13.99 -25.38 -8.87
CA PRO A 176 13.47 -26.17 -7.77
C PRO A 176 12.02 -26.60 -7.98
N GLU A 177 11.72 -27.87 -7.75
CA GLU A 177 10.35 -28.39 -7.75
C GLU A 177 9.56 -27.90 -6.53
N LEU A 178 10.26 -27.69 -5.42
CA LEU A 178 9.67 -27.22 -4.17
C LEU A 178 10.56 -26.10 -3.59
N ILE A 179 9.93 -24.96 -3.31
CA ILE A 179 10.48 -23.91 -2.47
C ILE A 179 9.61 -23.86 -1.23
N TYR A 180 10.23 -23.81 -0.06
CA TYR A 180 9.54 -23.64 1.20
C TYR A 180 10.31 -22.68 2.10
N GLY A 181 9.63 -21.95 2.95
CA GLY A 181 10.30 -20.97 3.79
C GLY A 181 9.45 -20.45 4.92
N MET A 182 10.12 -19.65 5.73
CA MET A 182 9.49 -18.84 6.78
C MET A 182 9.62 -17.37 6.41
N THR A 183 8.65 -16.57 6.82
CA THR A 183 8.64 -15.11 6.65
C THR A 183 8.43 -14.42 7.99
N LEU A 184 9.15 -13.31 8.20
CA LEU A 184 8.88 -12.32 9.24
C LEU A 184 8.66 -10.99 8.54
N ASN A 185 7.48 -10.39 8.72
CA ASN A 185 7.11 -9.14 8.06
C ASN A 185 6.33 -8.21 8.99
N ASN A 186 6.15 -6.95 8.59
CA ASN A 186 5.43 -5.94 9.36
C ASN A 186 4.16 -5.42 8.69
N ASN A 187 3.70 -6.08 7.65
CA ASN A 187 2.52 -5.67 6.91
C ASN A 187 1.85 -6.92 6.32
N PRO A 188 0.62 -7.26 6.75
CA PRO A 188 -0.10 -8.38 6.15
C PRO A 188 -0.15 -8.23 4.64
N THR A 189 0.13 -9.31 3.91
CA THR A 189 0.25 -9.39 2.46
C THR A 189 1.55 -8.86 1.83
N ALA A 190 2.46 -8.21 2.59
CA ALA A 190 3.77 -7.78 2.05
C ALA A 190 4.59 -8.95 1.47
N GLN A 191 4.40 -10.14 2.00
CA GLN A 191 5.06 -11.38 1.58
C GLN A 191 4.46 -11.99 0.29
N ASP A 192 3.32 -11.50 -0.21
CA ASP A 192 2.70 -12.00 -1.44
C ASP A 192 3.68 -11.98 -2.62
N PRO A 193 3.91 -13.12 -3.30
CA PRO A 193 4.83 -13.17 -4.43
C PRO A 193 4.39 -12.35 -5.64
N TRP A 194 3.08 -12.11 -5.83
CA TRP A 194 2.57 -11.40 -7.00
C TRP A 194 2.46 -9.89 -6.80
N ASN A 195 2.58 -9.39 -5.58
CA ASN A 195 2.28 -8.00 -5.23
C ASN A 195 0.89 -7.54 -5.73
N SER A 196 -0.07 -8.48 -5.79
CA SER A 196 -1.46 -8.24 -6.22
C SER A 196 -2.39 -7.94 -5.05
N THR A 197 -1.91 -8.14 -3.82
CA THR A 197 -2.63 -7.98 -2.57
C THR A 197 -2.38 -6.60 -1.95
N PRO A 198 -3.15 -6.15 -0.95
CA PRO A 198 -3.24 -4.75 -0.52
C PRO A 198 -1.96 -4.08 -0.06
N ALA A 199 -0.97 -4.78 0.50
CA ALA A 199 0.23 -4.17 1.08
C ALA A 199 1.01 -3.24 0.14
N PHE A 200 0.89 -3.45 -1.18
CA PHE A 200 1.58 -2.63 -2.18
C PHE A 200 0.71 -1.51 -2.77
N GLY A 201 -0.51 -1.34 -2.23
CA GLY A 201 -1.43 -0.28 -2.65
C GLY A 201 -2.19 -0.57 -3.95
N PHE A 202 -3.28 0.21 -4.15
CA PHE A 202 -4.07 0.21 -5.38
C PHE A 202 -4.65 1.63 -5.59
N PRO A 203 -4.17 2.35 -6.59
CA PRO A 203 -3.00 2.05 -7.44
C PRO A 203 -1.74 1.91 -6.59
N TYR A 204 -0.66 1.44 -7.17
CA TYR A 204 0.61 1.30 -6.44
C TYR A 204 1.16 2.62 -5.89
N THR A 205 0.78 3.74 -6.48
CA THR A 205 1.13 5.08 -6.04
C THR A 205 -0.09 5.98 -6.13
N SER A 206 -0.33 6.81 -5.13
CA SER A 206 -1.43 7.77 -5.08
C SER A 206 -0.99 9.05 -4.39
N SER A 207 -1.77 10.12 -4.56
CA SER A 207 -1.51 11.37 -3.85
C SER A 207 -1.65 11.18 -2.33
N PRO A 208 -0.63 11.53 -1.54
CA PRO A 208 -0.74 11.50 -0.08
C PRO A 208 -1.53 12.68 0.49
N LEU A 209 -1.89 13.67 -0.35
CA LEU A 209 -2.59 14.88 0.04
C LEU A 209 -4.06 14.90 -0.37
N ALA A 210 -4.46 13.97 -1.24
CA ALA A 210 -5.85 13.86 -1.67
C ALA A 210 -6.72 13.21 -0.59
N SER A 211 -7.97 13.66 -0.49
CA SER A 211 -8.95 12.97 0.36
C SER A 211 -9.18 11.55 -0.16
N THR A 212 -9.19 10.59 0.76
CA THR A 212 -9.50 9.18 0.50
C THR A 212 -10.79 8.79 1.23
N PRO A 213 -11.55 7.79 0.73
CA PRO A 213 -12.68 7.24 1.45
C PRO A 213 -12.29 6.76 2.86
N ALA A 214 -13.16 7.00 3.84
CA ALA A 214 -12.87 6.70 5.25
C ALA A 214 -12.79 5.20 5.55
N ALA A 215 -13.52 4.36 4.81
CA ALA A 215 -13.63 2.94 5.09
C ALA A 215 -12.71 2.10 4.20
N ALA A 216 -11.90 1.26 4.86
CA ALA A 216 -11.09 0.21 4.26
C ALA A 216 -11.18 -1.06 5.11
N THR A 217 -11.05 -2.25 4.51
CA THR A 217 -10.99 -3.52 5.25
C THR A 217 -9.70 -3.62 6.06
N GLN A 218 -9.67 -4.40 7.13
CA GLN A 218 -8.47 -4.50 7.99
C GLN A 218 -7.24 -4.98 7.22
N ILE A 219 -7.43 -5.90 6.26
CA ILE A 219 -6.33 -6.40 5.43
C ILE A 219 -5.87 -5.38 4.38
N ASP A 220 -6.68 -4.35 4.07
CA ASP A 220 -6.36 -3.29 3.10
C ASP A 220 -5.72 -2.07 3.79
N GLY A 221 -4.58 -2.30 4.43
CA GLY A 221 -3.74 -1.25 5.03
C GLY A 221 -3.99 -0.97 6.52
N GLY A 222 -5.04 -1.54 7.13
CA GLY A 222 -5.39 -1.24 8.53
C GLY A 222 -4.36 -1.68 9.58
N LEU A 223 -3.40 -2.51 9.22
CA LEU A 223 -2.37 -3.05 10.11
C LEU A 223 -0.94 -2.79 9.62
N GLY A 224 -0.78 -2.16 8.46
CA GLY A 224 0.53 -1.91 7.86
C GLY A 224 1.47 -1.16 8.81
N GLN A 225 2.71 -1.65 8.97
CA GLN A 225 3.77 -1.08 9.79
C GLN A 225 3.45 -0.98 11.31
N GLN A 226 2.43 -1.71 11.79
CA GLN A 226 2.01 -1.70 13.20
C GLN A 226 2.07 -3.09 13.83
N VAL A 227 2.26 -4.13 13.02
CA VAL A 227 2.24 -5.53 13.42
C VAL A 227 3.53 -6.25 13.07
N ALA A 228 3.77 -7.37 13.75
CA ALA A 228 4.77 -8.36 13.41
C ALA A 228 4.07 -9.66 13.00
N GLY A 229 4.35 -10.13 11.80
CA GLY A 229 3.82 -11.39 11.27
C GLY A 229 4.90 -12.43 11.11
N LEU A 230 4.64 -13.64 11.63
CA LEU A 230 5.51 -14.80 11.46
C LEU A 230 4.73 -15.91 10.79
N GLY A 231 5.28 -16.47 9.70
CA GLY A 231 4.60 -17.48 8.94
C GLY A 231 5.50 -18.42 8.18
N GLY A 232 4.86 -19.39 7.51
CA GLY A 232 5.53 -20.31 6.62
C GLY A 232 4.80 -20.43 5.30
N TYR A 233 5.56 -20.67 4.23
CA TYR A 233 5.03 -20.82 2.89
C TYR A 233 5.68 -21.96 2.13
N VAL A 234 4.94 -22.44 1.13
CA VAL A 234 5.42 -23.44 0.16
C VAL A 234 5.03 -23.00 -1.24
N TRP A 235 5.89 -23.31 -2.22
CA TRP A 235 5.62 -23.16 -3.64
C TRP A 235 6.07 -24.42 -4.37
N TRP A 236 5.08 -25.13 -4.93
CA TRP A 236 5.28 -26.44 -5.52
C TRP A 236 5.06 -26.43 -7.02
N LYS A 237 6.03 -27.01 -7.74
CA LYS A 237 6.04 -27.17 -9.22
C LYS A 237 5.70 -25.89 -10.00
N LYS A 238 6.07 -24.72 -9.48
CA LYS A 238 5.76 -23.40 -10.04
C LYS A 238 4.26 -23.09 -10.17
N MET A 239 3.42 -23.93 -9.61
CA MET A 239 1.97 -23.86 -9.82
C MET A 239 1.21 -23.56 -8.52
N VAL A 240 1.55 -24.21 -7.44
CA VAL A 240 0.78 -24.14 -6.19
C VAL A 240 1.55 -23.36 -5.14
N TYR A 241 0.96 -22.30 -4.65
CA TYR A 241 1.44 -21.52 -3.50
C TYR A 241 0.49 -21.68 -2.33
N ALA A 242 1.03 -21.90 -1.15
CA ALA A 242 0.26 -21.87 0.10
C ALA A 242 1.09 -21.21 1.20
N GLU A 243 0.43 -20.43 2.06
CA GLU A 243 1.02 -19.73 3.18
C GLU A 243 0.06 -19.68 4.36
N LEU A 244 0.62 -19.78 5.56
CA LEU A 244 -0.03 -19.49 6.83
C LEU A 244 0.89 -18.62 7.68
N SER A 245 0.34 -17.56 8.26
CA SER A 245 1.05 -16.63 9.14
C SER A 245 0.17 -16.27 10.33
N VAL A 246 0.79 -15.85 11.43
CA VAL A 246 0.12 -15.30 12.59
C VAL A 246 0.72 -13.94 12.92
N TYR A 247 -0.12 -13.03 13.42
CA TYR A 247 0.26 -11.64 13.67
C TYR A 247 0.01 -11.25 15.12
N HIS A 248 0.82 -10.31 15.59
CA HIS A 248 0.59 -9.57 16.83
C HIS A 248 1.06 -8.12 16.70
N THR A 249 0.71 -7.26 17.65
CA THR A 249 1.18 -5.87 17.68
C THR A 249 2.70 -5.82 17.68
N ALA A 250 3.31 -4.97 16.86
CA ALA A 250 4.77 -4.81 16.79
C ALA A 250 5.30 -4.06 18.03
N ASN A 251 5.33 -4.74 19.18
CA ASN A 251 5.82 -4.23 20.44
C ASN A 251 6.97 -5.10 21.00
N ASN A 252 7.52 -4.74 22.13
CA ASN A 252 8.59 -5.46 22.83
C ASN A 252 9.75 -5.82 21.88
N GLY A 253 10.10 -7.09 21.75
CA GLY A 253 11.19 -7.58 20.89
C GLY A 253 10.99 -7.33 19.39
N PHE A 254 9.77 -7.00 18.95
CA PHE A 254 9.44 -6.71 17.55
C PHE A 254 9.23 -5.21 17.26
N ALA A 255 9.50 -4.33 18.23
CA ALA A 255 9.31 -2.89 18.07
C ALA A 255 10.11 -2.28 16.90
N PHE A 256 11.18 -2.94 16.46
CA PHE A 256 11.96 -2.53 15.28
C PHE A 256 11.19 -2.66 13.95
N LEU A 257 10.04 -3.36 13.92
CA LEU A 257 9.20 -3.53 12.74
C LEU A 257 8.11 -2.46 12.60
N ARG A 258 7.91 -1.59 13.58
CA ARG A 258 6.88 -0.54 13.50
C ARG A 258 7.41 0.76 12.94
N SER A 259 6.50 1.59 12.43
CA SER A 259 6.78 2.86 11.74
C SER A 259 7.17 4.03 12.65
N GLY A 260 7.70 3.77 13.84
CA GLY A 260 8.14 4.82 14.76
C GLY A 260 7.04 5.37 15.69
N GLN A 261 5.81 4.89 15.59
CA GLN A 261 4.72 5.22 16.50
C GLN A 261 4.86 4.47 17.82
N ASP A 262 4.48 5.09 18.92
CA ASP A 262 4.43 4.42 20.22
C ASP A 262 3.05 3.76 20.42
N THR A 263 3.04 2.44 20.53
CA THR A 263 1.79 1.67 20.74
C THR A 263 1.16 1.90 22.10
N HIS A 264 1.81 2.61 23.02
CA HIS A 264 1.30 2.89 24.37
C HIS A 264 0.83 4.33 24.55
N THR A 265 1.30 5.26 23.72
CA THR A 265 1.00 6.69 23.87
C THR A 265 0.36 7.31 22.63
N ASP A 266 0.60 6.74 21.44
CA ASP A 266 0.03 7.26 20.20
C ASP A 266 -1.37 6.68 19.98
N GLY A 267 -2.40 7.46 20.22
CA GLY A 267 -3.78 7.08 19.93
C GLY A 267 -3.99 6.77 18.43
N GLY A 268 -4.84 5.80 18.14
CA GLY A 268 -5.15 5.41 16.77
C GLY A 268 -4.22 4.36 16.15
N VAL A 269 -3.15 3.96 16.83
CA VAL A 269 -2.34 2.80 16.46
C VAL A 269 -3.18 1.52 16.64
N ALA A 270 -3.12 0.58 15.70
CA ALA A 270 -3.81 -0.69 15.86
C ALA A 270 -3.11 -1.57 16.90
N ALA A 271 -3.84 -1.93 17.96
CA ALA A 271 -3.43 -2.99 18.88
C ALA A 271 -4.26 -4.24 18.63
N ILE A 272 -3.60 -5.36 18.41
CA ILE A 272 -4.26 -6.65 18.16
C ILE A 272 -3.82 -7.69 19.19
N GLN A 273 -4.65 -8.70 19.38
CA GLN A 273 -4.40 -9.78 20.34
C GLN A 273 -3.13 -10.56 19.98
N ASP A 274 -2.36 -10.96 20.99
CA ASP A 274 -1.07 -11.63 20.79
C ASP A 274 -1.23 -12.96 20.06
N TRP A 275 -0.59 -13.08 18.88
CA TRP A 275 -0.49 -14.27 18.03
C TRP A 275 -1.82 -14.97 17.69
N ASN A 276 -2.95 -14.30 17.90
CA ASN A 276 -4.30 -14.82 17.64
C ASN A 276 -4.97 -14.13 16.43
N ASN A 277 -4.16 -13.81 15.43
CA ASN A 277 -4.60 -13.15 14.21
C ASN A 277 -4.02 -13.92 13.01
N PRO A 278 -4.64 -15.06 12.63
CA PRO A 278 -4.17 -15.88 11.52
C PRO A 278 -4.44 -15.21 10.17
N TYR A 279 -3.46 -15.32 9.31
CA TYR A 279 -3.51 -14.98 7.88
C TYR A 279 -3.25 -16.24 7.06
N TRP A 280 -3.91 -16.37 5.93
CA TRP A 280 -3.67 -17.43 4.95
C TRP A 280 -3.64 -16.89 3.54
N ARG A 281 -2.90 -17.56 2.65
CA ARG A 281 -2.94 -17.38 1.21
C ARG A 281 -2.80 -18.73 0.51
N PHE A 282 -3.64 -18.96 -0.51
CA PHE A 282 -3.51 -20.05 -1.44
C PHE A 282 -3.65 -19.51 -2.86
N ALA A 283 -2.77 -19.90 -3.77
CA ALA A 283 -2.83 -19.47 -5.15
C ALA A 283 -2.39 -20.59 -6.11
N LEU A 284 -3.02 -20.59 -7.26
CA LEU A 284 -2.64 -21.41 -8.41
C LEU A 284 -2.09 -20.47 -9.49
N SER A 285 -0.94 -20.82 -10.06
CA SER A 285 -0.32 -20.05 -11.13
C SER A 285 0.14 -20.95 -12.26
N HIS A 286 0.14 -20.39 -13.48
CA HIS A 286 0.64 -21.06 -14.66
C HIS A 286 1.34 -20.10 -15.58
N GLU A 287 2.46 -20.54 -16.16
CA GLU A 287 3.27 -19.76 -17.09
C GLU A 287 3.39 -20.52 -18.41
N TRP A 288 3.12 -19.87 -19.53
CA TRP A 288 3.22 -20.48 -20.88
C TRP A 288 3.64 -19.41 -21.92
N GLY A 289 4.78 -19.63 -22.56
CA GLY A 289 5.36 -18.65 -23.48
C GLY A 289 5.55 -17.28 -22.83
N ALA A 290 4.94 -16.25 -23.39
CA ALA A 290 4.98 -14.89 -22.86
C ALA A 290 3.90 -14.61 -21.79
N ASN A 291 3.08 -15.59 -21.47
CA ASN A 291 1.93 -15.42 -20.60
C ASN A 291 2.19 -15.96 -19.21
N SER A 292 1.59 -15.32 -18.22
CA SER A 292 1.49 -15.88 -16.87
C SER A 292 0.12 -15.52 -16.28
N ALA A 293 -0.52 -16.49 -15.62
CA ALA A 293 -1.80 -16.29 -14.94
C ALA A 293 -1.73 -16.81 -13.52
N MET A 294 -2.48 -16.18 -12.63
CA MET A 294 -2.66 -16.60 -11.25
C MET A 294 -4.11 -16.34 -10.84
N ILE A 295 -4.65 -17.25 -10.06
CA ILE A 295 -5.86 -17.08 -9.29
C ILE A 295 -5.60 -17.51 -7.85
N GLY A 296 -6.07 -16.73 -6.88
CA GLY A 296 -5.80 -17.00 -5.49
C GLY A 296 -6.95 -16.62 -4.56
N THR A 297 -6.81 -17.08 -3.33
CA THR A 297 -7.60 -16.64 -2.17
C THR A 297 -6.66 -16.29 -1.03
N TYR A 298 -7.05 -15.31 -0.26
CA TYR A 298 -6.34 -14.92 0.96
C TYR A 298 -7.32 -14.37 1.99
N GLY A 299 -6.87 -14.26 3.21
CA GLY A 299 -7.70 -13.66 4.23
C GLY A 299 -7.00 -13.60 5.57
N MET A 300 -7.67 -12.93 6.51
CA MET A 300 -7.16 -12.72 7.85
C MET A 300 -8.30 -12.68 8.86
N ILE A 301 -8.03 -13.15 10.07
CA ILE A 301 -8.86 -12.86 11.23
C ILE A 301 -8.07 -11.92 12.14
N VAL A 302 -8.67 -10.79 12.50
CA VAL A 302 -8.07 -9.79 13.37
C VAL A 302 -8.91 -9.63 14.61
N ASN A 303 -8.32 -9.88 15.78
CA ASN A 303 -8.91 -9.57 17.07
C ASN A 303 -8.25 -8.27 17.56
N ARG A 304 -8.93 -7.14 17.36
CA ARG A 304 -8.40 -5.80 17.58
C ARG A 304 -8.99 -5.21 18.87
N TYR A 305 -8.15 -4.66 19.70
CA TYR A 305 -8.61 -3.85 20.84
C TYR A 305 -9.19 -2.54 20.34
N PRO A 306 -10.34 -2.08 20.88
CA PRO A 306 -10.93 -0.80 20.51
C PRO A 306 -9.97 0.38 20.73
N SER A 307 -9.18 0.31 21.80
CA SER A 307 -8.12 1.28 22.12
C SER A 307 -6.80 0.55 22.33
N ASN A 308 -5.73 1.07 21.72
CA ASN A 308 -4.37 0.57 21.99
C ASN A 308 -3.84 0.97 23.38
N LEU A 309 -4.47 1.98 24.00
CA LEU A 309 -4.11 2.46 25.34
C LEU A 309 -4.71 1.58 26.47
N ASP A 310 -5.69 0.76 26.12
CA ASP A 310 -6.31 -0.20 27.06
C ASP A 310 -6.52 -1.55 26.38
N THR A 311 -5.55 -2.43 26.57
CA THR A 311 -5.58 -3.83 26.09
C THR A 311 -6.10 -4.82 27.12
N SER A 312 -6.66 -4.34 28.23
CA SER A 312 -7.34 -5.19 29.24
C SER A 312 -8.78 -5.52 28.87
N THR A 313 -9.36 -4.83 27.90
CA THR A 313 -10.73 -5.02 27.42
C THR A 313 -10.87 -6.26 26.52
N ALA A 314 -12.12 -6.63 26.19
CA ALA A 314 -12.40 -7.55 25.09
C ALA A 314 -11.96 -6.93 23.75
N THR A 315 -11.86 -7.76 22.70
CA THR A 315 -11.52 -7.33 21.36
C THR A 315 -12.73 -7.35 20.44
N ASP A 316 -12.76 -6.43 19.48
CA ASP A 316 -13.59 -6.55 18.29
C ASP A 316 -12.95 -7.53 17.31
N ARG A 317 -13.77 -8.20 16.51
CA ARG A 317 -13.30 -9.21 15.57
C ARG A 317 -13.64 -8.83 14.14
N TYR A 318 -12.62 -8.82 13.31
CA TYR A 318 -12.71 -8.60 11.86
C TYR A 318 -12.30 -9.88 11.15
N ARG A 319 -13.05 -10.28 10.13
CA ARG A 319 -12.75 -11.44 9.31
C ARG A 319 -12.80 -11.07 7.84
N ASP A 320 -11.63 -11.01 7.22
CA ASP A 320 -11.44 -10.79 5.79
C ASP A 320 -11.32 -12.12 5.06
N VAL A 321 -12.05 -12.25 3.97
CA VAL A 321 -11.91 -13.32 2.99
C VAL A 321 -11.84 -12.67 1.61
N ALA A 322 -10.81 -13.00 0.86
CA ALA A 322 -10.55 -12.38 -0.42
C ALA A 322 -10.26 -13.40 -1.52
N VAL A 323 -10.55 -13.00 -2.73
CA VAL A 323 -10.12 -13.68 -3.96
C VAL A 323 -9.41 -12.67 -4.85
N ASP A 324 -8.35 -13.10 -5.52
CA ASP A 324 -7.63 -12.29 -6.47
C ASP A 324 -7.21 -13.06 -7.72
N ALA A 325 -6.93 -12.32 -8.77
CA ALA A 325 -6.42 -12.87 -10.02
C ALA A 325 -5.44 -11.89 -10.67
N GLN A 326 -4.44 -12.42 -11.35
CA GLN A 326 -3.52 -11.68 -12.18
C GLN A 326 -3.29 -12.40 -13.49
N TYR A 327 -3.24 -11.62 -14.57
CA TYR A 327 -2.76 -12.07 -15.86
C TYR A 327 -1.70 -11.13 -16.37
N GLN A 328 -0.60 -11.65 -16.91
CA GLN A 328 0.45 -10.88 -17.55
C GLN A 328 0.78 -11.47 -18.92
N TYR A 329 1.02 -10.58 -19.87
CA TYR A 329 1.60 -10.87 -21.18
C TYR A 329 2.84 -10.00 -21.33
N ILE A 330 4.02 -10.60 -21.37
CA ILE A 330 5.31 -9.89 -21.34
C ILE A 330 6.13 -10.27 -22.57
N THR A 331 6.28 -9.32 -23.47
CA THR A 331 7.13 -9.43 -24.68
C THR A 331 7.87 -8.10 -24.92
N ASP A 332 8.76 -8.05 -25.87
CA ASP A 332 9.28 -6.83 -26.45
C ASP A 332 8.51 -6.52 -27.74
N PRO A 333 7.99 -5.28 -27.93
CA PRO A 333 8.02 -4.16 -26.96
C PRO A 333 6.78 -4.07 -26.06
N HIS A 334 5.91 -5.08 -26.00
CA HIS A 334 4.60 -5.01 -25.38
C HIS A 334 4.56 -5.72 -24.03
N THR A 335 4.10 -5.05 -23.00
CA THR A 335 3.81 -5.65 -21.70
C THR A 335 2.42 -5.27 -21.27
N PHE A 336 1.62 -6.24 -20.88
CA PHE A 336 0.27 -6.05 -20.36
C PHE A 336 0.08 -6.80 -19.05
N THR A 337 -0.54 -6.16 -18.07
CA THR A 337 -0.94 -6.78 -16.80
C THR A 337 -2.39 -6.43 -16.49
N ALA A 338 -3.19 -7.43 -16.14
CA ALA A 338 -4.51 -7.26 -15.55
C ALA A 338 -4.52 -7.83 -14.13
N GLN A 339 -5.11 -7.11 -13.18
CA GLN A 339 -5.25 -7.55 -11.79
C GLN A 339 -6.67 -7.25 -11.31
N ALA A 340 -7.24 -8.19 -10.55
CA ALA A 340 -8.51 -8.00 -9.87
C ALA A 340 -8.42 -8.55 -8.45
N THR A 341 -9.07 -7.88 -7.50
CA THR A 341 -9.21 -8.35 -6.12
C THR A 341 -10.61 -8.03 -5.60
N TYR A 342 -11.18 -8.96 -4.84
CA TYR A 342 -12.41 -8.77 -4.11
C TYR A 342 -12.20 -9.24 -2.68
N ILE A 343 -12.55 -8.38 -1.71
CA ILE A 343 -12.43 -8.62 -0.27
C ILE A 343 -13.83 -8.50 0.34
N ASP A 344 -14.24 -9.49 1.14
CA ASP A 344 -15.44 -9.47 1.97
C ASP A 344 -15.00 -9.50 3.44
N GLU A 345 -15.24 -8.40 4.16
CA GLU A 345 -14.98 -8.28 5.59
C GLU A 345 -16.28 -8.33 6.37
N ARG A 346 -16.29 -9.16 7.41
CA ARG A 346 -17.29 -9.14 8.47
C ARG A 346 -16.69 -8.56 9.73
N GLN A 347 -17.32 -7.55 10.26
CA GLN A 347 -16.96 -6.83 11.48
C GLN A 347 -17.91 -7.25 12.60
N SER A 348 -17.38 -7.58 13.77
CA SER A 348 -18.14 -7.94 14.97
C SER A 348 -17.61 -7.10 16.13
N TYR A 349 -18.40 -6.16 16.59
CA TYR A 349 -18.01 -5.16 17.59
C TYR A 349 -18.31 -5.64 19.01
N ASN A 350 -17.68 -6.75 19.39
CA ASN A 350 -17.97 -7.41 20.70
C ASN A 350 -17.66 -6.51 21.89
N ALA A 351 -16.60 -5.68 21.79
CA ALA A 351 -16.22 -4.76 22.86
C ALA A 351 -16.79 -3.36 22.60
N SER A 352 -16.60 -2.82 21.40
CA SER A 352 -17.00 -1.43 21.10
C SER A 352 -18.51 -1.22 21.18
N TYR A 353 -19.30 -2.13 20.59
CA TYR A 353 -20.76 -2.03 20.66
C TYR A 353 -21.28 -2.15 22.10
N ALA A 354 -20.75 -3.09 22.89
CA ALA A 354 -21.13 -3.23 24.28
C ALA A 354 -20.83 -1.96 25.10
N ALA A 355 -19.66 -1.35 24.89
CA ALA A 355 -19.29 -0.10 25.56
C ALA A 355 -20.23 1.06 25.20
N VAL A 356 -20.59 1.21 23.93
CA VAL A 356 -21.54 2.24 23.47
C VAL A 356 -22.92 2.03 24.10
N GLN A 357 -23.40 0.77 24.20
CA GLN A 357 -24.66 0.47 24.85
C GLN A 357 -24.67 0.76 26.37
N ASP A 358 -23.54 0.49 27.03
CA ASP A 358 -23.43 0.66 28.48
C ASP A 358 -23.19 2.13 28.90
N THR A 359 -22.39 2.87 28.13
CA THR A 359 -21.92 4.21 28.52
C THR A 359 -22.34 5.33 27.58
N GLY A 360 -22.84 5.02 26.40
CA GLY A 360 -23.08 5.97 25.32
C GLY A 360 -21.80 6.45 24.63
N ALA A 361 -20.64 5.86 24.93
CA ALA A 361 -19.35 6.26 24.39
C ALA A 361 -18.50 5.05 24.02
N GLY A 362 -17.56 5.24 23.08
CA GLY A 362 -16.55 4.23 22.73
C GLY A 362 -15.49 4.05 23.81
N ILE A 363 -14.67 3.02 23.68
CA ILE A 363 -13.51 2.77 24.54
C ILE A 363 -12.33 3.62 24.02
N GLY A 364 -11.97 4.65 24.76
CA GLY A 364 -10.92 5.58 24.36
C GLY A 364 -11.25 6.26 23.01
N ALA A 365 -10.32 6.24 22.06
CA ALA A 365 -10.52 6.74 20.70
C ALA A 365 -11.01 5.64 19.72
N GLY A 366 -11.54 4.54 20.25
CA GLY A 366 -12.03 3.41 19.46
C GLY A 366 -13.34 3.71 18.72
N PRO A 367 -13.79 2.79 17.86
CA PRO A 367 -15.02 2.95 17.10
C PRO A 367 -16.26 3.00 18.01
N THR A 368 -17.27 3.71 17.55
CA THR A 368 -18.57 3.87 18.23
C THR A 368 -19.70 3.30 17.37
N PRO A 369 -19.74 1.98 17.09
CA PRO A 369 -20.74 1.40 16.21
C PRO A 369 -22.14 1.41 16.81
N ASP A 370 -23.14 1.69 15.98
CA ASP A 370 -24.57 1.53 16.35
C ASP A 370 -25.06 0.10 16.09
N ASN A 371 -24.36 -0.66 15.27
CA ASN A 371 -24.66 -2.05 14.99
C ASN A 371 -23.71 -2.99 15.75
N PRO A 372 -24.17 -4.17 16.23
CA PRO A 372 -23.27 -5.18 16.80
C PRO A 372 -22.39 -5.86 15.75
N THR A 373 -22.79 -5.82 14.48
CA THR A 373 -22.02 -6.38 13.35
C THR A 373 -22.26 -5.60 12.09
N ASP A 374 -21.17 -5.39 11.32
CA ASP A 374 -21.24 -4.80 9.99
C ASP A 374 -20.52 -5.65 8.95
N THR A 375 -20.67 -5.28 7.69
CA THR A 375 -19.95 -5.83 6.56
C THR A 375 -19.32 -4.73 5.74
N LEU A 376 -18.13 -5.01 5.21
CA LEU A 376 -17.44 -4.14 4.26
C LEU A 376 -16.93 -4.97 3.10
N LYS A 377 -17.15 -4.52 1.87
CA LYS A 377 -16.77 -5.22 0.65
C LYS A 377 -15.98 -4.30 -0.24
N THR A 378 -14.82 -4.75 -0.68
CA THR A 378 -13.95 -3.98 -1.58
C THR A 378 -13.73 -4.76 -2.87
N PHE A 379 -13.93 -4.11 -4.00
CA PHE A 379 -13.58 -4.61 -5.32
C PHE A 379 -12.64 -3.65 -6.01
N LYS A 380 -11.55 -4.18 -6.56
CA LYS A 380 -10.54 -3.44 -7.31
C LYS A 380 -10.20 -4.19 -8.59
N LEU A 381 -10.15 -3.47 -9.72
CA LEU A 381 -9.78 -3.99 -11.04
C LEU A 381 -8.83 -3.02 -11.71
N LYS A 382 -7.73 -3.52 -12.27
CA LYS A 382 -6.70 -2.69 -12.92
C LYS A 382 -6.21 -3.38 -14.19
N GLY A 383 -6.04 -2.62 -15.26
CA GLY A 383 -5.32 -3.00 -16.48
C GLY A 383 -4.20 -2.01 -16.74
N THR A 384 -2.99 -2.51 -16.90
CA THR A 384 -1.78 -1.73 -17.15
C THR A 384 -1.13 -2.22 -18.44
N TYR A 385 -0.73 -1.30 -19.30
CA TYR A 385 0.01 -1.58 -20.53
C TYR A 385 1.26 -0.73 -20.61
N TYR A 386 2.38 -1.34 -21.00
CA TYR A 386 3.63 -0.65 -21.30
C TYR A 386 4.09 -0.94 -22.73
N TYR A 387 4.51 0.11 -23.43
CA TYR A 387 5.21 0.02 -24.70
C TYR A 387 6.69 0.36 -24.52
N ASP A 388 7.55 -0.50 -25.06
CA ASP A 388 9.03 -0.40 -24.97
C ASP A 388 9.52 -0.22 -23.50
N ARG A 389 8.70 -0.67 -22.52
CA ARG A 389 8.95 -0.49 -21.08
C ARG A 389 9.21 0.97 -20.66
N LYS A 390 8.84 1.92 -21.52
CA LYS A 390 9.01 3.37 -21.34
C LYS A 390 7.71 4.12 -21.19
N TYR A 391 6.69 3.75 -21.98
CA TYR A 391 5.43 4.46 -22.02
C TYR A 391 4.35 3.56 -21.45
N GLY A 392 3.80 3.96 -20.31
CA GLY A 392 2.78 3.21 -19.58
C GLY A 392 1.42 3.90 -19.61
N ALA A 393 0.37 3.10 -19.57
CA ALA A 393 -0.99 3.55 -19.32
C ALA A 393 -1.70 2.53 -18.43
N THR A 394 -2.40 3.03 -17.38
CA THR A 394 -3.20 2.21 -16.47
C THR A 394 -4.62 2.76 -16.41
N VAL A 395 -5.59 1.85 -16.44
CA VAL A 395 -6.99 2.15 -16.13
C VAL A 395 -7.42 1.23 -14.99
N ALA A 396 -8.05 1.82 -13.97
CA ALA A 396 -8.50 1.08 -12.82
C ALA A 396 -9.90 1.50 -12.38
N TYR A 397 -10.62 0.57 -11.76
CA TYR A 397 -11.88 0.78 -11.09
C TYR A 397 -11.77 0.29 -9.65
N PHE A 398 -12.35 1.02 -8.72
CA PHE A 398 -12.45 0.63 -7.32
C PHE A 398 -13.86 0.87 -6.78
N SER A 399 -14.28 0.02 -5.85
CA SER A 399 -15.56 0.13 -5.17
C SER A 399 -15.48 -0.44 -3.78
N THR A 400 -15.90 0.32 -2.80
CA THR A 400 -16.13 -0.11 -1.42
C THR A 400 -17.61 0.03 -1.11
N THR A 401 -18.24 -0.99 -0.53
CA THR A 401 -19.64 -1.00 -0.10
C THR A 401 -19.76 -1.66 1.26
N GLY A 402 -20.70 -1.26 2.07
CA GLY A 402 -20.88 -1.84 3.40
C GLY A 402 -22.20 -1.51 4.05
N SER A 403 -22.38 -1.98 5.27
CA SER A 403 -23.54 -1.72 6.12
C SER A 403 -23.71 -0.23 6.39
N ALA A 404 -24.92 0.21 6.57
CA ALA A 404 -25.19 1.52 7.12
C ALA A 404 -25.03 1.48 8.64
N ASP A 405 -24.27 2.42 9.20
CA ASP A 405 -24.08 2.58 10.65
C ASP A 405 -23.89 4.05 10.97
N ALA A 406 -24.79 4.62 11.78
CA ALA A 406 -24.77 6.04 12.10
C ALA A 406 -23.62 6.40 13.05
N GLY A 407 -23.24 5.51 13.93
CA GLY A 407 -22.12 5.72 14.86
C GLY A 407 -20.77 5.75 14.16
N LEU A 408 -20.62 5.00 13.04
CA LEU A 408 -19.37 4.95 12.27
C LEU A 408 -19.33 5.98 11.14
N TYR A 409 -20.45 6.22 10.44
CA TYR A 409 -20.48 7.01 9.20
C TYR A 409 -21.36 8.25 9.28
N GLY A 410 -21.98 8.48 10.45
CA GLY A 410 -22.90 9.59 10.67
C GLY A 410 -24.27 9.39 10.00
N MET A 411 -25.09 10.44 10.04
CA MET A 411 -26.43 10.47 9.44
C MET A 411 -26.43 11.37 8.20
N ASP A 412 -27.36 11.09 7.27
CA ASP A 412 -27.67 11.99 6.17
C ASP A 412 -28.62 13.13 6.62
N ALA A 413 -29.00 14.03 5.70
CA ALA A 413 -29.89 15.16 6.00
C ALA A 413 -31.31 14.72 6.35
N ASP A 414 -31.72 13.51 5.99
CA ASP A 414 -33.02 12.92 6.26
C ASP A 414 -33.04 12.10 7.55
N GLY A 415 -31.89 12.02 8.26
CA GLY A 415 -31.73 11.28 9.51
C GLY A 415 -31.48 9.78 9.34
N ASN A 416 -31.16 9.32 8.14
CA ASN A 416 -30.81 7.92 7.91
C ASN A 416 -29.31 7.68 8.15
N ALA A 417 -28.97 6.52 8.68
CA ALA A 417 -27.58 6.09 8.82
C ALA A 417 -26.88 6.04 7.47
N ARG A 418 -25.71 6.66 7.37
CA ARG A 418 -24.87 6.63 6.16
C ARG A 418 -24.17 5.29 5.99
N THR A 419 -23.83 4.99 4.73
CA THR A 419 -23.01 3.84 4.35
C THR A 419 -21.58 4.27 4.04
N PRO A 420 -20.59 3.37 4.09
CA PRO A 420 -19.22 3.68 3.67
C PRO A 420 -19.03 3.72 2.15
N ASN A 421 -20.10 3.57 1.37
CA ASN A 421 -20.04 3.31 -0.06
C ASN A 421 -19.26 4.37 -0.81
N SER A 422 -18.20 3.94 -1.50
CA SER A 422 -17.35 4.81 -2.31
C SER A 422 -16.91 4.05 -3.56
N ASN A 423 -16.94 4.70 -4.72
CA ASN A 423 -16.44 4.10 -5.95
C ASN A 423 -15.92 5.16 -6.93
N GLY A 424 -15.06 4.72 -7.82
CA GLY A 424 -14.46 5.61 -8.81
C GLY A 424 -13.57 4.90 -9.81
N TYR A 425 -12.90 5.71 -10.61
CA TYR A 425 -11.98 5.29 -11.65
C TYR A 425 -10.65 6.01 -11.49
N ILE A 426 -9.58 5.32 -11.92
CA ILE A 426 -8.24 5.88 -11.99
C ILE A 426 -7.73 5.71 -13.41
N VAL A 427 -7.17 6.77 -13.98
CA VAL A 427 -6.40 6.74 -15.23
C VAL A 427 -5.02 7.27 -14.93
N GLU A 428 -4.00 6.53 -15.36
CA GLU A 428 -2.60 6.88 -15.11
C GLU A 428 -1.80 6.75 -16.39
N LEU A 429 -0.91 7.70 -16.62
CA LEU A 429 0.07 7.69 -17.70
C LEU A 429 1.46 7.75 -17.09
N ASP A 430 2.33 6.88 -17.56
CA ASP A 430 3.70 6.77 -17.11
C ASP A 430 4.70 7.05 -18.22
N TYR A 431 5.80 7.69 -17.87
CA TYR A 431 6.96 7.81 -18.73
C TYR A 431 8.23 7.46 -17.94
N LEU A 432 8.94 6.45 -18.40
CA LEU A 432 10.21 5.98 -17.83
C LEU A 432 11.35 6.34 -18.79
N PRO A 433 11.94 7.56 -18.70
CA PRO A 433 13.06 7.96 -19.58
C PRO A 433 14.26 7.04 -19.43
N ILE A 434 14.48 6.54 -18.21
CA ILE A 434 15.46 5.51 -17.86
C ILE A 434 14.82 4.59 -16.80
N GLN A 435 15.36 3.40 -16.58
CA GLN A 435 14.80 2.39 -15.66
C GLN A 435 14.64 2.85 -14.20
N ASN A 436 15.41 3.86 -13.81
CA ASN A 436 15.47 4.39 -12.45
C ASN A 436 14.56 5.61 -12.21
N VAL A 437 13.91 6.14 -13.25
CA VAL A 437 13.06 7.32 -13.18
C VAL A 437 11.69 7.01 -13.75
N ARG A 438 10.65 7.27 -12.97
CA ARG A 438 9.25 7.18 -13.40
C ARG A 438 8.58 8.54 -13.21
N LEU A 439 8.08 9.10 -14.29
CA LEU A 439 7.20 10.27 -14.28
C LEU A 439 5.78 9.78 -14.48
N MET A 440 4.87 10.21 -13.61
CA MET A 440 3.49 9.72 -13.58
C MET A 440 2.51 10.88 -13.56
N LEU A 441 1.48 10.77 -14.36
CA LEU A 441 0.29 11.64 -14.35
C LEU A 441 -0.93 10.74 -14.08
N GLN A 442 -1.59 10.95 -12.96
CA GLN A 442 -2.74 10.15 -12.53
C GLN A 442 -3.95 11.03 -12.30
N TYR A 443 -5.11 10.60 -12.77
CA TYR A 443 -6.40 11.20 -12.48
C TYR A 443 -7.31 10.20 -11.76
N THR A 444 -7.75 10.56 -10.56
CA THR A 444 -8.73 9.80 -9.77
C THR A 444 -10.07 10.52 -9.81
N ALA A 445 -11.13 9.81 -10.20
CA ALA A 445 -12.49 10.33 -10.28
C ALA A 445 -13.42 9.51 -9.38
N TYR A 446 -14.23 10.21 -8.58
CA TYR A 446 -15.21 9.60 -7.69
C TYR A 446 -16.63 9.78 -8.21
N ASN A 447 -17.39 8.69 -8.31
CA ASN A 447 -18.82 8.69 -8.58
C ASN A 447 -19.64 8.75 -7.27
N LYS A 448 -19.13 8.13 -6.21
CA LYS A 448 -19.65 8.13 -4.87
C LYS A 448 -18.50 8.21 -3.87
N PHE A 449 -18.68 8.96 -2.79
CA PHE A 449 -17.69 9.16 -1.73
C PHE A 449 -18.38 9.16 -0.37
N ASN A 450 -17.93 8.33 0.56
CA ASN A 450 -18.47 8.19 1.93
C ASN A 450 -20.00 8.16 1.98
N GLY A 451 -20.61 7.30 1.17
CA GLY A 451 -22.04 7.04 1.16
C GLY A 451 -22.86 7.78 0.11
N ALA A 452 -22.41 8.92 -0.41
CA ALA A 452 -23.25 9.74 -1.29
C ALA A 452 -22.51 10.27 -2.53
N LYS A 453 -23.28 10.61 -3.56
CA LYS A 453 -22.80 11.33 -4.76
C LYS A 453 -22.75 12.83 -4.50
N ASN A 454 -23.79 13.36 -3.83
CA ASN A 454 -23.94 14.77 -3.55
C ASN A 454 -24.00 14.96 -2.03
N ASN A 455 -23.45 16.07 -1.54
CA ASN A 455 -23.48 16.48 -0.14
C ASN A 455 -23.08 15.34 0.83
N TYR A 456 -21.97 14.65 0.52
CA TYR A 456 -21.56 13.46 1.27
C TYR A 456 -21.11 13.78 2.70
N ASP A 457 -20.66 15.01 2.96
CA ASP A 457 -20.18 15.48 4.27
C ASP A 457 -21.22 16.27 5.08
N GLY A 458 -22.39 16.56 4.49
CA GLY A 458 -23.42 17.43 5.09
C GLY A 458 -23.15 18.93 4.91
N SER A 459 -21.98 19.31 4.41
CA SER A 459 -21.52 20.71 4.22
C SER A 459 -21.61 21.16 2.76
N GLY A 460 -22.18 20.33 1.88
CA GLY A 460 -22.40 20.62 0.46
C GLY A 460 -21.36 20.04 -0.49
N ARG A 461 -20.36 19.32 -0.01
CA ARG A 461 -19.36 18.68 -0.90
C ARG A 461 -19.95 17.47 -1.62
N ASN A 462 -19.64 17.37 -2.89
CA ASN A 462 -20.00 16.24 -3.75
C ASN A 462 -18.83 15.27 -3.93
N ALA A 463 -19.11 14.04 -4.27
CA ALA A 463 -18.08 13.02 -4.51
C ALA A 463 -17.01 13.51 -5.50
N ASN A 464 -17.43 14.15 -6.59
CA ASN A 464 -16.54 14.64 -7.64
C ASN A 464 -15.71 15.88 -7.24
N ASP A 465 -15.98 16.52 -6.09
CA ASP A 465 -15.13 17.58 -5.54
C ASP A 465 -13.78 17.02 -5.07
N ASN A 466 -13.72 15.72 -4.78
CA ASN A 466 -12.50 14.99 -4.41
C ASN A 466 -11.75 14.46 -5.64
N ASN A 467 -12.22 14.69 -6.87
CA ASN A 467 -11.47 14.31 -8.06
C ASN A 467 -10.10 14.97 -8.04
N THR A 468 -9.07 14.17 -8.30
CA THR A 468 -7.68 14.59 -8.08
C THR A 468 -6.84 14.34 -9.32
N LEU A 469 -6.11 15.36 -9.75
CA LEU A 469 -5.00 15.23 -10.69
C LEU A 469 -3.70 15.19 -9.88
N PHE A 470 -2.91 14.16 -10.09
CA PHE A 470 -1.67 13.90 -9.36
C PHE A 470 -0.52 13.73 -10.34
N LEU A 471 0.48 14.60 -10.22
CA LEU A 471 1.74 14.49 -10.96
C LEU A 471 2.81 14.02 -9.96
N ASN A 472 3.54 12.96 -10.29
CA ASN A 472 4.60 12.42 -9.44
C ASN A 472 5.87 12.13 -10.24
N ALA A 473 7.01 12.47 -9.66
CA ALA A 473 8.33 12.06 -10.10
C ALA A 473 8.92 11.11 -9.05
N TRP A 474 9.29 9.93 -9.49
CA TRP A 474 9.87 8.87 -8.65
C TRP A 474 11.25 8.49 -9.20
N VAL A 475 12.25 8.51 -8.34
CA VAL A 475 13.63 8.15 -8.66
C VAL A 475 14.10 7.07 -7.69
N ALA A 476 14.76 6.01 -8.20
CA ALA A 476 15.35 4.93 -7.40
C ALA A 476 16.78 4.65 -7.84
N PHE A 477 17.76 4.55 -6.92
CA PHE A 477 19.17 4.33 -7.19
C PHE A 477 19.93 3.62 -6.07
#